data_344f0540e17618e04507495d667a836b
#
_entry.id   344f0540e17618e04507495d667a836b
#
_cell.length_a   1.000
_cell.length_b   1.000
_cell.length_c   1.000
_cell.angle_alpha   90.00
_cell.angle_beta   90.00
_cell.angle_gamma   90.00
#
_symmetry.space_group_name_H-M   'P 1'
#
loop_
_entity.id
_entity.type
_entity.pdbx_description
1 polymer ?
#
loop_
_entity_poly.entity_id
_entity_poly.type
_entity_poly.pdbx_seq_one_letter_code
_entity_poly.pdbx_strand_id
1 'polypeptide(L)'
;MRPEHWLDMVRCIRENYDRYDGFVITHGTDTMAYTAAALSYLIQGSPKPIILTGAQKPIGFDSTDSKINMTDAFRCAASDLPGVSIVFNNHVILGTRARKTRTKSFQAFSSINYPDLGILRDGVLLRYIRQDCTTVPTFSDTLDNKVALLKLTPGQDRSAADFFLERNDALIIESFGVGGLPEHGGFYDCLQSWIEQGKFVVLTTQVPSEGSDVGVYHVGHSLKAVSYTHLTLPTIL
;
A
#
# COMPACT_ATOMS: atom_id res chain seq x y z
N MET A 1 9.15 -11.21 5.03
CA MET A 1 8.85 -10.91 3.61
C MET A 1 9.98 -10.05 3.06
N ARG A 2 10.38 -10.27 1.79
CA ARG A 2 11.43 -9.53 1.08
C ARG A 2 10.96 -9.27 -0.35
N PRO A 3 11.54 -8.28 -1.07
CA PRO A 3 11.13 -7.95 -2.44
C PRO A 3 11.14 -9.15 -3.40
N GLU A 4 12.12 -10.06 -3.27
CA GLU A 4 12.23 -11.25 -4.11
C GLU A 4 10.99 -12.16 -3.97
N HIS A 5 10.41 -12.26 -2.76
CA HIS A 5 9.21 -13.06 -2.53
C HIS A 5 7.98 -12.48 -3.26
N TRP A 6 7.90 -11.16 -3.42
CA TRP A 6 6.83 -10.53 -4.22
C TRP A 6 6.98 -10.85 -5.69
N LEU A 7 8.21 -10.79 -6.23
CA LEU A 7 8.49 -11.17 -7.62
C LEU A 7 8.20 -12.66 -7.87
N ASP A 8 8.50 -13.54 -6.90
CA ASP A 8 8.15 -14.97 -6.99
C ASP A 8 6.63 -15.18 -7.04
N MET A 9 5.87 -14.43 -6.22
CA MET A 9 4.39 -14.47 -6.27
C MET A 9 3.87 -13.99 -7.62
N VAL A 10 4.40 -12.88 -8.15
CA VAL A 10 4.03 -12.36 -9.48
C VAL A 10 4.30 -13.42 -10.56
N ARG A 11 5.47 -14.04 -10.53
CA ARG A 11 5.85 -15.09 -11.48
C ARG A 11 4.89 -16.29 -11.40
N CYS A 12 4.61 -16.76 -10.19
CA CYS A 12 3.69 -17.87 -9.97
C CYS A 12 2.29 -17.55 -10.49
N ILE A 13 1.76 -16.35 -10.22
CA ILE A 13 0.45 -15.93 -10.73
C ILE A 13 0.48 -15.84 -12.25
N ARG A 14 1.49 -15.22 -12.86
CA ARG A 14 1.62 -15.08 -14.32
C ARG A 14 1.66 -16.44 -15.04
N GLU A 15 2.47 -17.37 -14.56
CA GLU A 15 2.61 -18.70 -15.16
C GLU A 15 1.33 -19.54 -15.09
N ASN A 16 0.44 -19.22 -14.15
CA ASN A 16 -0.82 -19.90 -13.94
C ASN A 16 -2.06 -19.07 -14.34
N TYR A 17 -1.84 -17.86 -14.89
CA TYR A 17 -2.90 -16.90 -15.08
C TYR A 17 -4.03 -17.41 -15.98
N ASP A 18 -3.69 -18.10 -17.08
CA ASP A 18 -4.67 -18.62 -18.03
C ASP A 18 -5.37 -19.91 -17.55
N ARG A 19 -4.83 -20.54 -16.51
CA ARG A 19 -5.33 -21.83 -16.00
C ARG A 19 -6.38 -21.66 -14.91
N TYR A 20 -6.42 -20.53 -14.23
CA TYR A 20 -7.31 -20.29 -13.08
C TYR A 20 -8.06 -18.98 -13.24
N ASP A 21 -9.27 -18.92 -12.68
CA ASP A 21 -10.16 -17.75 -12.73
C ASP A 21 -9.91 -16.76 -11.60
N GLY A 22 -9.18 -17.16 -10.57
CA GLY A 22 -8.81 -16.30 -9.44
C GLY A 22 -7.72 -16.94 -8.58
N PHE A 23 -7.12 -16.14 -7.71
CA PHE A 23 -5.98 -16.53 -6.88
C PHE A 23 -6.24 -16.17 -5.41
N VAL A 24 -5.88 -17.07 -4.51
CA VAL A 24 -5.89 -16.82 -3.07
C VAL A 24 -4.49 -17.01 -2.51
N ILE A 25 -4.01 -15.99 -1.79
CA ILE A 25 -2.69 -15.99 -1.16
C ILE A 25 -2.90 -15.94 0.35
N THR A 26 -2.50 -17.00 1.05
CA THR A 26 -2.47 -17.01 2.51
C THR A 26 -1.19 -16.36 3.03
N HIS A 27 -1.31 -15.43 3.95
CA HIS A 27 -0.21 -14.56 4.33
C HIS A 27 -0.23 -14.22 5.83
N GLY A 28 0.93 -14.04 6.43
CA GLY A 28 1.04 -13.48 7.77
C GLY A 28 0.54 -12.03 7.82
N THR A 29 -0.21 -11.68 8.88
CA THR A 29 -0.92 -10.39 8.93
C THR A 29 -0.02 -9.16 9.02
N ASP A 30 1.22 -9.28 9.54
CA ASP A 30 2.07 -8.12 9.82
C ASP A 30 2.56 -7.40 8.56
N THR A 31 2.81 -8.15 7.49
CA THR A 31 3.31 -7.61 6.22
C THR A 31 2.33 -7.81 5.05
N MET A 32 1.10 -8.25 5.32
CA MET A 32 0.09 -8.52 4.28
C MET A 32 -0.26 -7.26 3.49
N ALA A 33 -0.42 -6.11 4.16
CA ALA A 33 -0.73 -4.84 3.50
C ALA A 33 0.39 -4.39 2.53
N TYR A 34 1.65 -4.61 2.90
CA TYR A 34 2.79 -4.35 2.03
C TYR A 34 2.79 -5.25 0.80
N THR A 35 2.52 -6.55 1.00
CA THR A 35 2.41 -7.50 -0.10
C THR A 35 1.24 -7.17 -1.03
N ALA A 36 0.08 -6.80 -0.48
CA ALA A 36 -1.07 -6.41 -1.28
C ALA A 36 -0.78 -5.16 -2.12
N ALA A 37 -0.14 -4.14 -1.54
CA ALA A 37 0.28 -2.95 -2.27
C ALA A 37 1.31 -3.30 -3.36
N ALA A 38 2.36 -4.07 -3.04
CA ALA A 38 3.37 -4.48 -4.01
C ALA A 38 2.76 -5.24 -5.19
N LEU A 39 1.92 -6.24 -4.92
CA LEU A 39 1.25 -7.01 -5.98
C LEU A 39 0.30 -6.14 -6.81
N SER A 40 -0.36 -5.13 -6.21
CA SER A 40 -1.23 -4.20 -6.95
C SER A 40 -0.47 -3.38 -7.98
N TYR A 41 0.79 -3.01 -7.69
CA TYR A 41 1.64 -2.28 -8.63
C TYR A 41 2.38 -3.20 -9.61
N LEU A 42 2.73 -4.41 -9.19
CA LEU A 42 3.43 -5.38 -10.03
C LEU A 42 2.49 -6.11 -10.99
N ILE A 43 1.18 -6.20 -10.66
CA ILE A 43 0.14 -6.84 -11.49
C ILE A 43 -0.98 -5.82 -11.69
N GLN A 44 -0.94 -5.10 -12.81
CA GLN A 44 -1.90 -4.05 -13.09
C GLN A 44 -2.98 -4.49 -14.08
N GLY A 45 -4.19 -3.96 -13.88
CA GLY A 45 -5.31 -4.15 -14.80
C GLY A 45 -5.88 -5.57 -14.84
N SER A 46 -5.54 -6.42 -13.86
CA SER A 46 -6.05 -7.81 -13.83
C SER A 46 -7.58 -7.85 -13.72
N PRO A 47 -8.29 -8.45 -14.69
CA PRO A 47 -9.72 -8.73 -14.55
C PRO A 47 -10.02 -9.87 -13.57
N LYS A 48 -9.02 -10.70 -13.24
CA LYS A 48 -9.17 -11.81 -12.31
C LYS A 48 -8.86 -11.39 -10.87
N PRO A 49 -9.58 -11.94 -9.87
CA PRO A 49 -9.33 -11.70 -8.46
C PRO A 49 -7.97 -12.23 -8.01
N ILE A 50 -7.23 -11.42 -7.26
CA ILE A 50 -6.01 -11.81 -6.55
C ILE A 50 -6.22 -11.43 -5.08
N ILE A 51 -6.60 -12.41 -4.28
CA ILE A 51 -7.08 -12.18 -2.92
C ILE A 51 -6.01 -12.58 -1.91
N LEU A 52 -5.62 -11.64 -1.05
CA LEU A 52 -4.79 -11.93 0.10
C LEU A 52 -5.68 -12.10 1.34
N THR A 53 -5.34 -13.08 2.15
CA THR A 53 -5.99 -13.32 3.43
C THR A 53 -5.03 -13.97 4.43
N GLY A 54 -5.46 -14.10 5.67
CA GLY A 54 -4.70 -14.72 6.75
C GLY A 54 -5.52 -14.75 8.02
N ALA A 55 -4.87 -14.88 9.16
CA ALA A 55 -5.53 -14.94 10.44
C ALA A 55 -4.73 -14.26 11.55
N GLN A 56 -5.43 -13.65 12.49
CA GLN A 56 -4.82 -13.15 13.74
C GLN A 56 -4.50 -14.31 14.69
N LYS A 57 -5.32 -15.37 14.65
CA LYS A 57 -5.09 -16.57 15.42
C LYS A 57 -5.03 -17.79 14.51
N PRO A 58 -3.99 -18.65 14.68
CA PRO A 58 -3.86 -19.88 13.90
C PRO A 58 -5.11 -20.78 13.98
N ILE A 59 -5.33 -21.58 12.91
CA ILE A 59 -6.52 -22.42 12.73
C ILE A 59 -6.73 -23.44 13.86
N GLY A 60 -5.68 -23.83 14.58
CA GLY A 60 -5.75 -24.78 15.70
C GLY A 60 -6.24 -24.19 17.02
N PHE A 61 -6.54 -22.89 17.08
CA PHE A 61 -7.08 -22.28 18.29
C PHE A 61 -8.61 -22.42 18.32
N ASP A 62 -9.18 -22.60 19.53
CA ASP A 62 -10.64 -22.71 19.73
C ASP A 62 -11.37 -21.47 19.18
N SER A 63 -10.83 -20.29 19.45
CA SER A 63 -11.31 -19.03 18.89
C SER A 63 -10.36 -18.56 17.81
N THR A 64 -10.70 -18.79 16.54
CA THR A 64 -9.89 -18.40 15.38
C THR A 64 -10.73 -17.69 14.33
N ASP A 65 -10.14 -16.73 13.63
CA ASP A 65 -10.69 -16.04 12.47
C ASP A 65 -10.30 -16.72 11.14
N SER A 66 -9.41 -17.71 11.17
CA SER A 66 -8.84 -18.29 9.94
C SER A 66 -9.86 -18.97 9.05
N LYS A 67 -10.85 -19.68 9.60
CA LYS A 67 -11.83 -20.39 8.79
C LYS A 67 -12.74 -19.45 8.01
N ILE A 68 -13.20 -18.39 8.67
CA ILE A 68 -14.06 -17.37 8.05
C ILE A 68 -13.28 -16.63 6.98
N ASN A 69 -12.09 -16.10 7.33
CA ASN A 69 -11.26 -15.34 6.40
C ASN A 69 -10.91 -16.16 5.15
N MET A 70 -10.55 -17.44 5.32
CA MET A 70 -10.24 -18.34 4.21
C MET A 70 -11.46 -18.58 3.33
N THR A 71 -12.60 -18.90 3.92
CA THR A 71 -13.84 -19.15 3.18
C THR A 71 -14.25 -17.93 2.37
N ASP A 72 -14.18 -16.76 2.97
CA ASP A 72 -14.55 -15.49 2.32
C ASP A 72 -13.55 -15.11 1.22
N ALA A 73 -12.27 -15.40 1.41
CA ALA A 73 -11.26 -15.21 0.37
C ALA A 73 -11.54 -16.06 -0.87
N PHE A 74 -11.91 -17.34 -0.70
CA PHE A 74 -12.29 -18.19 -1.83
C PHE A 74 -13.59 -17.75 -2.51
N ARG A 75 -14.58 -17.24 -1.76
CA ARG A 75 -15.80 -16.66 -2.33
C ARG A 75 -15.49 -15.44 -3.19
N CYS A 76 -14.60 -14.56 -2.71
CA CYS A 76 -14.15 -13.41 -3.49
C CYS A 76 -13.32 -13.82 -4.72
N ALA A 77 -12.47 -14.84 -4.60
CA ALA A 77 -11.68 -15.34 -5.71
C ALA A 77 -12.53 -16.04 -6.80
N ALA A 78 -13.72 -16.53 -6.43
CA ALA A 78 -14.70 -17.10 -7.36
C ALA A 78 -15.71 -16.06 -7.89
N SER A 79 -15.54 -14.78 -7.57
CA SER A 79 -16.41 -13.68 -8.02
C SER A 79 -15.79 -12.92 -9.20
N ASP A 80 -16.47 -11.87 -9.66
CA ASP A 80 -15.99 -10.92 -10.66
C ASP A 80 -15.22 -9.74 -10.07
N LEU A 81 -14.65 -9.87 -8.89
CA LEU A 81 -13.86 -8.83 -8.22
C LEU A 81 -12.47 -8.73 -8.89
N PRO A 82 -12.14 -7.63 -9.61
CA PRO A 82 -10.86 -7.55 -10.31
C PRO A 82 -9.72 -7.10 -9.41
N GLY A 83 -8.50 -7.48 -9.79
CA GLY A 83 -7.27 -6.97 -9.20
C GLY A 83 -6.97 -7.53 -7.80
N VAL A 84 -6.10 -6.81 -7.10
CA VAL A 84 -5.56 -7.25 -5.80
C VAL A 84 -6.37 -6.66 -4.66
N SER A 85 -6.84 -7.53 -3.77
CA SER A 85 -7.62 -7.14 -2.58
C SER A 85 -7.21 -7.94 -1.35
N ILE A 86 -7.38 -7.35 -0.18
CA ILE A 86 -7.35 -8.07 1.09
C ILE A 86 -8.77 -8.40 1.51
N VAL A 87 -9.02 -9.66 1.81
CA VAL A 87 -10.28 -10.12 2.42
C VAL A 87 -10.00 -10.55 3.85
N PHE A 88 -10.56 -9.81 4.79
CA PHE A 88 -10.30 -10.04 6.22
C PHE A 88 -11.49 -9.58 7.07
N ASN A 89 -11.93 -10.42 7.99
CA ASN A 89 -13.07 -10.15 8.88
C ASN A 89 -14.31 -9.62 8.11
N ASN A 90 -14.70 -10.30 7.06
CA ASN A 90 -15.81 -9.99 6.15
C ASN A 90 -15.63 -8.72 5.28
N HIS A 91 -14.56 -7.95 5.44
CA HIS A 91 -14.28 -6.76 4.65
C HIS A 91 -13.44 -7.08 3.42
N VAL A 92 -13.76 -6.46 2.31
CA VAL A 92 -12.99 -6.51 1.06
C VAL A 92 -12.34 -5.16 0.85
N ILE A 93 -11.02 -5.13 1.00
CA ILE A 93 -10.24 -3.89 1.01
C ILE A 93 -9.32 -3.87 -0.22
N LEU A 94 -9.30 -2.74 -0.93
CA LEU A 94 -8.38 -2.54 -2.06
C LEU A 94 -6.93 -2.70 -1.61
N GLY A 95 -6.13 -3.47 -2.35
CA GLY A 95 -4.76 -3.81 -1.95
C GLY A 95 -3.85 -2.61 -1.69
N THR A 96 -4.02 -1.52 -2.45
CA THR A 96 -3.26 -0.27 -2.26
C THR A 96 -3.78 0.61 -1.11
N ARG A 97 -4.92 0.28 -0.51
CA ARG A 97 -5.56 1.07 0.55
C ARG A 97 -5.59 0.37 1.90
N ALA A 98 -5.21 -0.90 1.91
CA ALA A 98 -5.23 -1.70 3.12
C ALA A 98 -4.10 -1.31 4.09
N ARG A 99 -4.45 -1.17 5.35
CA ARG A 99 -3.49 -0.97 6.45
C ARG A 99 -3.86 -1.85 7.64
N LYS A 100 -2.86 -2.49 8.26
CA LYS A 100 -3.07 -3.15 9.55
C LYS A 100 -3.16 -2.07 10.63
N THR A 101 -4.35 -1.87 11.17
CA THR A 101 -4.64 -0.80 12.14
C THR A 101 -4.80 -1.33 13.57
N ARG A 102 -4.91 -2.64 13.73
CA ARG A 102 -5.03 -3.28 15.06
C ARG A 102 -4.15 -4.52 15.16
N THR A 103 -3.53 -4.71 16.30
CA THR A 103 -2.56 -5.79 16.53
C THR A 103 -3.18 -7.06 17.08
N LYS A 104 -4.34 -7.00 17.73
CA LYS A 104 -4.94 -8.13 18.48
C LYS A 104 -6.34 -8.52 18.00
N SER A 105 -7.19 -7.55 17.65
CA SER A 105 -8.57 -7.84 17.26
C SER A 105 -8.67 -8.48 15.88
N PHE A 106 -9.71 -9.25 15.65
CA PHE A 106 -9.96 -9.89 14.35
C PHE A 106 -10.20 -8.86 13.24
N GLN A 107 -10.77 -7.69 13.55
CA GLN A 107 -10.83 -6.57 12.62
C GLN A 107 -9.46 -5.87 12.54
N ALA A 108 -8.46 -6.57 12.01
CA ALA A 108 -7.08 -6.11 12.01
C ALA A 108 -6.75 -5.07 10.94
N PHE A 109 -7.46 -5.09 9.82
CA PHE A 109 -7.24 -4.22 8.67
C PHE A 109 -8.34 -3.20 8.49
N SER A 110 -7.97 -2.06 7.93
CA SER A 110 -8.91 -1.00 7.53
C SER A 110 -8.48 -0.43 6.19
N SER A 111 -9.46 0.05 5.41
CA SER A 111 -9.21 0.85 4.22
C SER A 111 -8.88 2.28 4.63
N ILE A 112 -7.82 2.86 4.09
CA ILE A 112 -7.38 4.22 4.42
C ILE A 112 -7.67 5.16 3.24
N ASN A 113 -8.38 6.25 3.52
CA ASN A 113 -8.78 7.29 2.55
C ASN A 113 -9.50 6.73 1.31
N TYR A 114 -10.16 5.60 1.47
CA TYR A 114 -10.95 4.95 0.43
C TYR A 114 -11.95 4.01 1.10
N PRO A 115 -13.19 3.88 0.63
CA PRO A 115 -14.13 2.92 1.22
C PRO A 115 -13.70 1.48 0.92
N ASP A 116 -14.27 0.53 1.67
CA ASP A 116 -14.15 -0.87 1.32
C ASP A 116 -14.76 -1.12 -0.07
N LEU A 117 -14.20 -2.06 -0.81
CA LEU A 117 -14.77 -2.47 -2.09
C LEU A 117 -16.12 -3.18 -1.94
N GLY A 118 -16.31 -3.80 -0.79
CA GLY A 118 -17.51 -4.50 -0.42
C GLY A 118 -17.37 -5.21 0.93
N ILE A 119 -18.41 -5.91 1.30
CA ILE A 119 -18.44 -6.78 2.49
C ILE A 119 -19.04 -8.13 2.12
N LEU A 120 -18.66 -9.16 2.88
CA LEU A 120 -19.37 -10.44 2.85
C LEU A 120 -20.40 -10.50 3.97
N ARG A 121 -21.64 -10.79 3.61
CA ARG A 121 -22.74 -11.02 4.55
C ARG A 121 -23.43 -12.33 4.19
N ASP A 122 -23.55 -13.23 5.15
CA ASP A 122 -24.16 -14.56 4.95
C ASP A 122 -23.58 -15.31 3.74
N GLY A 123 -22.28 -15.14 3.53
CA GLY A 123 -21.55 -15.77 2.42
C GLY A 123 -21.74 -15.12 1.05
N VAL A 124 -22.45 -14.00 0.98
CA VAL A 124 -22.68 -13.24 -0.26
C VAL A 124 -21.81 -11.99 -0.26
N LEU A 125 -21.09 -11.77 -1.36
CA LEU A 125 -20.33 -10.55 -1.59
C LEU A 125 -21.28 -9.41 -1.97
N LEU A 126 -21.41 -8.42 -1.09
CA LEU A 126 -22.09 -7.16 -1.35
C LEU A 126 -21.07 -6.13 -1.79
N ARG A 127 -21.04 -5.85 -3.07
CA ARG A 127 -20.04 -4.97 -3.69
C ARG A 127 -20.52 -3.53 -3.66
N TYR A 128 -19.68 -2.62 -3.17
CA TYR A 128 -19.97 -1.19 -3.08
C TYR A 128 -19.38 -0.41 -4.25
N ILE A 129 -18.20 -0.80 -4.68
CA ILE A 129 -17.46 -0.10 -5.73
C ILE A 129 -17.07 -1.10 -6.83
N ARG A 130 -17.33 -0.72 -8.06
CA ARG A 130 -16.79 -1.40 -9.23
C ARG A 130 -15.43 -0.79 -9.55
N GLN A 131 -14.45 -1.64 -9.76
CA GLN A 131 -13.12 -1.25 -10.18
C GLN A 131 -13.01 -1.43 -11.69
N ASP A 132 -12.29 -0.50 -12.32
CA ASP A 132 -11.91 -0.65 -13.71
C ASP A 132 -10.79 -1.68 -13.82
N CYS A 133 -10.87 -2.49 -14.86
CA CYS A 133 -9.83 -3.44 -15.22
C CYS A 133 -9.64 -3.43 -16.74
N THR A 134 -8.48 -3.87 -17.17
CA THR A 134 -8.19 -4.09 -18.58
C THR A 134 -8.52 -5.53 -18.98
N THR A 135 -8.60 -5.80 -20.28
CA THR A 135 -8.78 -7.19 -20.74
C THR A 135 -7.51 -8.01 -20.64
N VAL A 136 -6.35 -7.35 -20.62
CA VAL A 136 -5.03 -7.99 -20.54
C VAL A 136 -4.25 -7.33 -19.40
N PRO A 137 -3.88 -8.08 -18.37
CA PRO A 137 -3.08 -7.56 -17.27
C PRO A 137 -1.63 -7.33 -17.69
N THR A 138 -0.96 -6.41 -17.02
CA THR A 138 0.50 -6.25 -17.14
C THR A 138 1.17 -6.81 -15.88
N PHE A 139 2.31 -7.47 -16.09
CA PHE A 139 3.13 -8.06 -15.03
C PHE A 139 4.53 -7.45 -15.06
N SER A 140 4.98 -6.91 -13.95
CA SER A 140 6.35 -6.38 -13.80
C SER A 140 7.27 -7.45 -13.20
N ASP A 141 8.43 -7.63 -13.82
CA ASP A 141 9.45 -8.59 -13.39
C ASP A 141 10.53 -7.96 -12.50
N THR A 142 10.46 -6.64 -12.31
CA THR A 142 11.47 -5.88 -11.59
C THR A 142 10.84 -5.00 -10.52
N LEU A 143 11.60 -4.80 -9.45
CA LEU A 143 11.25 -3.91 -8.35
C LEU A 143 12.55 -3.24 -7.88
N ASP A 144 12.58 -1.92 -7.86
CA ASP A 144 13.68 -1.19 -7.25
C ASP A 144 13.48 -1.12 -5.74
N ASN A 145 14.44 -1.62 -4.99
CA ASN A 145 14.41 -1.65 -3.53
C ASN A 145 15.30 -0.58 -2.87
N LYS A 146 15.91 0.29 -3.67
CA LYS A 146 16.73 1.40 -3.18
C LYS A 146 15.86 2.60 -2.76
N VAL A 147 14.88 2.33 -1.95
CA VAL A 147 13.93 3.30 -1.39
C VAL A 147 14.01 3.25 0.12
N ALA A 148 14.21 4.39 0.76
CA ALA A 148 14.16 4.53 2.20
C ALA A 148 12.90 5.26 2.65
N LEU A 149 12.50 5.01 3.90
CA LEU A 149 11.42 5.72 4.57
C LEU A 149 11.98 6.43 5.80
N LEU A 150 11.76 7.75 5.87
CA LEU A 150 12.09 8.58 7.01
C LEU A 150 10.82 9.13 7.63
N LYS A 151 10.50 8.67 8.83
CA LYS A 151 9.47 9.28 9.65
C LYS A 151 10.09 10.38 10.49
N LEU A 152 9.68 11.63 10.28
CA LEU A 152 10.20 12.77 11.02
C LEU A 152 9.75 12.75 12.48
N THR A 153 10.66 13.17 13.35
CA THR A 153 10.39 13.45 14.75
C THR A 153 10.77 14.91 15.08
N PRO A 154 10.11 15.56 16.07
CA PRO A 154 10.49 16.92 16.47
C PRO A 154 11.96 17.01 16.87
N GLY A 155 12.66 18.03 16.39
CA GLY A 155 14.09 18.23 16.65
C GLY A 155 15.04 17.51 15.71
N GLN A 156 14.55 16.71 14.78
CA GLN A 156 15.37 16.02 13.80
C GLN A 156 15.85 17.01 12.73
N ASP A 157 17.12 16.90 12.37
CA ASP A 157 17.73 17.62 11.26
C ASP A 157 17.85 16.74 10.00
N ARG A 158 18.39 17.30 8.94
CA ARG A 158 18.53 16.65 7.63
C ARG A 158 19.52 15.47 7.59
N SER A 159 20.40 15.35 8.59
CA SER A 159 21.47 14.34 8.56
C SER A 159 20.96 12.92 8.39
N ALA A 160 19.79 12.59 8.93
CA ALA A 160 19.13 11.31 8.70
C ALA A 160 18.70 11.12 7.24
N ALA A 161 18.19 12.18 6.60
CA ALA A 161 17.81 12.13 5.19
C ALA A 161 19.04 11.99 4.28
N ASP A 162 20.10 12.76 4.55
CA ASP A 162 21.38 12.65 3.83
C ASP A 162 21.95 11.23 3.93
N PHE A 163 21.95 10.63 5.12
CA PHE A 163 22.40 9.26 5.33
C PHE A 163 21.63 8.23 4.48
N PHE A 164 20.30 8.40 4.39
CA PHE A 164 19.48 7.51 3.56
C PHE A 164 19.76 7.72 2.07
N LEU A 165 19.86 8.96 1.61
CA LEU A 165 20.07 9.27 0.18
C LEU A 165 21.47 8.95 -0.34
N GLU A 166 22.47 8.86 0.54
CA GLU A 166 23.78 8.29 0.15
C GLU A 166 23.71 6.84 -0.33
N ARG A 167 22.73 6.06 0.16
CA ARG A 167 22.60 4.62 -0.05
C ARG A 167 21.41 4.22 -0.89
N ASN A 168 20.49 5.12 -1.09
CA ASN A 168 19.23 4.88 -1.81
C ASN A 168 19.04 5.91 -2.92
N ASP A 169 18.23 5.55 -3.90
CA ASP A 169 17.90 6.42 -5.03
C ASP A 169 16.61 7.21 -4.77
N ALA A 170 15.81 6.76 -3.80
CA ALA A 170 14.60 7.45 -3.37
C ALA A 170 14.46 7.51 -1.85
N LEU A 171 13.82 8.59 -1.37
CA LEU A 171 13.45 8.81 0.03
C LEU A 171 11.99 9.23 0.14
N ILE A 172 11.22 8.47 0.91
CA ILE A 172 9.88 8.85 1.34
C ILE A 172 10.01 9.51 2.71
N ILE A 173 9.51 10.74 2.84
CA ILE A 173 9.50 11.48 4.10
C ILE A 173 8.07 11.54 4.63
N GLU A 174 7.80 10.85 5.73
CA GLU A 174 6.56 11.02 6.50
C GLU A 174 6.67 12.27 7.38
N SER A 175 6.12 13.37 6.90
CA SER A 175 6.15 14.67 7.53
C SER A 175 5.02 14.89 8.56
N PHE A 176 4.97 16.06 9.19
CA PHE A 176 3.98 16.39 10.21
C PHE A 176 2.67 16.91 9.61
N GLY A 177 1.56 16.64 10.31
CA GLY A 177 0.26 17.24 10.00
C GLY A 177 -0.14 17.06 8.53
N VAL A 178 -0.47 18.14 7.85
CA VAL A 178 -0.85 18.14 6.43
C VAL A 178 0.33 18.08 5.46
N GLY A 179 1.57 17.89 5.93
CA GLY A 179 2.74 17.73 5.05
C GLY A 179 3.88 18.73 5.35
N GLY A 180 3.89 19.37 6.53
CA GLY A 180 4.95 20.33 6.91
C GLY A 180 6.28 19.66 7.21
N LEU A 181 7.37 20.23 6.67
CA LEU A 181 8.73 19.91 7.07
C LEU A 181 9.19 20.91 8.16
N PRO A 182 10.15 20.52 9.03
CA PRO A 182 10.72 21.45 9.97
C PRO A 182 11.41 22.62 9.27
N GLU A 183 11.15 23.86 9.72
CA GLU A 183 11.87 25.06 9.23
C GLU A 183 13.35 25.03 9.63
N HIS A 184 13.65 24.46 10.80
CA HIS A 184 15.01 24.21 11.26
C HIS A 184 15.53 22.87 10.70
N GLY A 185 16.83 22.64 10.78
CA GLY A 185 17.45 21.39 10.39
C GLY A 185 17.80 21.26 8.90
N GLY A 186 17.58 22.31 8.10
CA GLY A 186 18.09 22.43 6.74
C GLY A 186 17.44 21.53 5.69
N PHE A 187 16.22 21.04 5.94
CA PHE A 187 15.52 20.16 5.00
C PHE A 187 15.21 20.84 3.67
N TYR A 188 14.78 22.11 3.72
CA TYR A 188 14.40 22.86 2.51
C TYR A 188 15.58 23.15 1.62
N ASP A 189 16.72 23.55 2.20
CA ASP A 189 17.93 23.87 1.47
C ASP A 189 18.51 22.67 0.72
N CYS A 190 18.16 21.46 1.16
CA CYS A 190 18.68 20.22 0.62
C CYS A 190 17.78 19.54 -0.40
N LEU A 191 16.48 19.77 -0.36
CA LEU A 191 15.54 19.14 -1.29
C LEU A 191 15.95 19.41 -2.73
N GLN A 192 16.28 20.65 -3.06
CA GLN A 192 16.72 21.02 -4.41
C GLN A 192 18.01 20.30 -4.78
N SER A 193 19.01 20.30 -3.88
CA SER A 193 20.29 19.61 -4.11
C SER A 193 20.13 18.12 -4.33
N TRP A 194 19.24 17.44 -3.57
CA TRP A 194 18.97 16.01 -3.77
C TRP A 194 18.33 15.73 -5.13
N ILE A 195 17.38 16.57 -5.55
CA ILE A 195 16.71 16.44 -6.84
C ILE A 195 17.73 16.68 -7.99
N GLU A 196 18.56 17.70 -7.88
CA GLU A 196 19.63 17.97 -8.87
C GLU A 196 20.64 16.82 -8.98
N GLN A 197 20.85 16.06 -7.91
CA GLN A 197 21.64 14.83 -7.90
C GLN A 197 20.89 13.60 -8.48
N GLY A 198 19.67 13.77 -8.98
CA GLY A 198 18.84 12.71 -9.54
C GLY A 198 18.15 11.82 -8.50
N LYS A 199 18.07 12.25 -7.25
CA LYS A 199 17.36 11.53 -6.20
C LYS A 199 15.85 11.83 -6.26
N PHE A 200 15.04 10.81 -5.99
CA PHE A 200 13.59 10.98 -5.86
C PHE A 200 13.21 11.25 -4.41
N VAL A 201 12.51 12.33 -4.16
CA VAL A 201 11.99 12.64 -2.83
C VAL A 201 10.47 12.70 -2.87
N VAL A 202 9.84 11.90 -2.01
CA VAL A 202 8.39 11.81 -1.87
C VAL A 202 8.00 12.35 -0.50
N LEU A 203 7.17 13.38 -0.47
CA LEU A 203 6.61 13.91 0.78
C LEU A 203 5.22 13.33 1.01
N THR A 204 5.01 12.81 2.20
CA THR A 204 3.70 12.32 2.66
C THR A 204 3.50 12.71 4.12
N THR A 205 2.38 12.35 4.71
CA THR A 205 2.08 12.65 6.11
C THR A 205 2.11 11.42 7.00
N GLN A 206 2.45 11.62 8.27
CA GLN A 206 2.32 10.60 9.33
C GLN A 206 0.87 10.36 9.73
N VAL A 207 -0.02 11.31 9.39
CA VAL A 207 -1.45 11.23 9.72
C VAL A 207 -2.11 10.25 8.75
N PRO A 208 -2.76 9.20 9.24
CA PRO A 208 -3.25 8.12 8.37
C PRO A 208 -4.47 8.50 7.52
N SER A 209 -5.19 9.56 7.91
CA SER A 209 -6.44 9.95 7.27
C SER A 209 -6.34 11.35 6.67
N GLU A 210 -7.11 11.62 5.61
CA GLU A 210 -7.26 12.90 4.91
C GLU A 210 -6.10 13.23 3.93
N GLY A 211 -4.94 12.56 4.04
CA GLY A 211 -3.80 12.77 3.16
C GLY A 211 -2.97 13.98 3.52
N SER A 212 -2.12 14.44 2.59
CA SER A 212 -1.25 15.60 2.75
C SER A 212 -1.59 16.68 1.74
N ASP A 213 -1.49 17.96 2.15
CA ASP A 213 -1.59 19.14 1.29
C ASP A 213 -0.48 20.12 1.64
N VAL A 214 0.62 20.04 0.92
CA VAL A 214 1.77 20.95 1.10
C VAL A 214 1.46 22.40 0.71
N GLY A 215 0.34 22.65 0.02
CA GLY A 215 -0.08 24.00 -0.34
C GLY A 215 -0.63 24.84 0.81
N VAL A 216 -0.98 24.20 1.94
CA VAL A 216 -1.59 24.88 3.10
C VAL A 216 -0.61 25.72 3.89
N TYR A 217 0.67 25.35 3.93
CA TYR A 217 1.69 26.09 4.67
C TYR A 217 2.46 27.06 3.78
N HIS A 218 2.86 28.20 4.32
CA HIS A 218 3.71 29.19 3.63
C HIS A 218 4.98 28.57 3.05
N VAL A 219 5.50 27.58 3.74
CA VAL A 219 6.68 26.79 3.35
C VAL A 219 6.39 25.89 2.13
N GLY A 220 5.17 25.44 1.94
CA GLY A 220 4.75 24.67 0.78
C GLY A 220 4.80 25.44 -0.54
N HIS A 221 4.71 26.79 -0.48
CA HIS A 221 4.89 27.62 -1.68
C HIS A 221 6.32 27.58 -2.21
N SER A 222 7.31 27.49 -1.33
CA SER A 222 8.73 27.34 -1.72
C SER A 222 8.98 25.95 -2.33
N LEU A 223 8.28 24.92 -1.88
CA LEU A 223 8.36 23.56 -2.42
C LEU A 223 7.73 23.45 -3.82
N LYS A 224 6.68 24.22 -4.13
CA LYS A 224 6.07 24.23 -5.47
C LYS A 224 7.02 24.75 -6.55
N ALA A 225 8.06 25.49 -6.18
CA ALA A 225 9.08 25.95 -7.10
C ALA A 225 10.12 24.87 -7.44
N VAL A 226 10.15 23.77 -6.70
CA VAL A 226 11.06 22.64 -6.91
C VAL A 226 10.25 21.50 -7.49
N SER A 227 10.75 20.84 -8.55
CA SER A 227 10.09 19.68 -9.14
C SER A 227 10.18 18.49 -8.18
N TYR A 228 9.15 18.26 -7.38
CA TYR A 228 9.02 17.11 -6.49
C TYR A 228 7.75 16.34 -6.77
N THR A 229 7.76 15.06 -6.47
CA THR A 229 6.56 14.23 -6.58
C THR A 229 5.76 14.31 -5.29
N HIS A 230 4.62 14.99 -5.35
CA HIS A 230 3.64 15.03 -4.26
C HIS A 230 2.66 13.89 -4.46
N LEU A 231 2.69 12.93 -3.55
CA LEU A 231 1.62 11.95 -3.47
C LEU A 231 0.47 12.50 -2.63
N THR A 232 -0.39 13.29 -3.25
CA THR A 232 -1.79 13.15 -2.94
C THR A 232 -2.16 11.75 -3.41
N LEU A 233 -2.65 10.92 -2.51
CA LEU A 233 -3.26 9.68 -2.95
C LEU A 233 -4.27 10.07 -4.03
N PRO A 234 -4.16 9.56 -5.27
CA PRO A 234 -5.06 9.97 -6.31
C PRO A 234 -6.47 9.70 -5.80
N THR A 235 -7.25 10.75 -5.69
CA THR A 235 -8.69 10.63 -5.70
C THR A 235 -8.98 10.13 -7.10
N ILE A 236 -9.04 8.83 -7.28
CA ILE A 236 -9.54 8.24 -8.50
C ILE A 236 -11.04 8.55 -8.47
N LEU A 237 -11.43 9.57 -9.21
CA LEU A 237 -12.80 9.78 -9.63
C LEU A 237 -13.19 8.66 -10.59
#